data_23ab86202bba5d6c1b9e0e6ce421784c
#
_entry.id   23ab86202bba5d6c1b9e0e6ce421784c
#
_cell.length_a   1.000
_cell.length_b   1.000
_cell.length_c   1.000
_cell.angle_alpha   90.00
_cell.angle_beta   90.00
_cell.angle_gamma   90.00
#
_symmetry.space_group_name_H-M   'P 1'
#
loop_
_entity.id
_entity.type
_entity.pdbx_description
1 polymer ?
#
loop_
_entity_poly.entity_id
_entity_poly.type
_entity_poly.pdbx_seq_one_letter_code
_entity_poly.pdbx_strand_id
1 'polypeptide(L)'
;MKAEYLEIKRSYGEIRLFPETLDDIWHLLHLIAPGDLVFATTFRSVEAASDKLRPEKAEKRPVRLGVRVEKVEFHHHANRLRITGIIESGMDAGMYHTLNVEPGYELSVIKQWRPVDLARVERAVAASIYGVVHVVSMEEGEAEIFRLRQFGPEPVTTITLGRSKGADQDARSGLFEKTLEYVRDVTGPLIIAGPGFVKDDFAAFLRREAPERADRMVVVETRRVGRGAVQEVVGLGVLDQLAGDLHLAREVRMMDEVLARIAKDGAVAYGIGEVEKAIDYGAVETILVIDTLLRDAAAAVAIERAEFVNASVVVLSTEFEPGQRLLALGGVAALLRYKIE
;
A
#
# COMPACT_ATOMS: atom_id res chain seq x y z
N MET A 1 1.34 -3.61 -10.52
CA MET A 1 1.63 -2.50 -11.45
C MET A 1 2.56 -2.97 -12.55
N LYS A 2 2.35 -2.54 -13.80
CA LYS A 2 3.36 -2.65 -14.85
C LYS A 2 4.01 -1.29 -15.07
N ALA A 3 5.30 -1.28 -15.40
CA ALA A 3 6.06 -0.07 -15.67
C ALA A 3 6.90 -0.25 -16.93
N GLU A 4 6.91 0.79 -17.77
CA GLU A 4 7.73 0.87 -18.97
C GLU A 4 8.62 2.13 -18.89
N TYR A 5 9.93 1.92 -18.83
CA TYR A 5 10.90 3.00 -18.79
C TYR A 5 11.17 3.49 -20.22
N LEU A 6 10.71 4.69 -20.55
CA LEU A 6 10.84 5.22 -21.92
C LEU A 6 12.18 5.93 -22.10
N GLU A 7 12.37 7.08 -21.48
CA GLU A 7 13.62 7.82 -21.57
C GLU A 7 13.97 8.44 -20.23
N ILE A 8 15.09 8.04 -19.63
CA ILE A 8 15.61 8.64 -18.39
C ILE A 8 17.05 9.09 -18.64
N LYS A 9 17.27 10.41 -18.59
CA LYS A 9 18.61 11.02 -18.73
C LYS A 9 18.91 11.82 -17.47
N ARG A 10 20.02 11.53 -16.79
CA ARG A 10 20.44 12.21 -15.56
C ARG A 10 19.31 12.28 -14.50
N SER A 11 18.64 11.15 -14.32
CA SER A 11 17.50 10.97 -13.40
C SER A 11 16.22 11.76 -13.77
N TYR A 12 16.16 12.47 -14.90
CA TYR A 12 14.95 13.10 -15.41
C TYR A 12 14.41 12.32 -16.61
N GLY A 13 13.12 12.09 -16.67
CA GLY A 13 12.52 11.39 -17.81
C GLY A 13 11.12 10.87 -17.56
N GLU A 14 10.67 10.01 -18.48
CA GLU A 14 9.32 9.48 -18.55
C GLU A 14 9.29 7.99 -18.19
N ILE A 15 8.42 7.64 -17.25
CA ILE A 15 8.01 6.25 -16.98
C ILE A 15 6.52 6.15 -17.24
N ARG A 16 6.12 5.17 -18.06
CA ARG A 16 4.72 4.80 -18.29
C ARG A 16 4.32 3.75 -17.28
N LEU A 17 3.20 3.98 -16.59
CA LEU A 17 2.71 3.19 -15.48
C LEU A 17 1.30 2.68 -15.77
N PHE A 18 1.07 1.39 -15.43
CA PHE A 18 -0.21 0.71 -15.58
C PHE A 18 -0.60 0.12 -14.23
N PRO A 19 -1.31 0.86 -13.39
CA PRO A 19 -1.83 0.33 -12.13
C PRO A 19 -2.88 -0.76 -12.40
N GLU A 20 -2.70 -1.93 -11.82
CA GLU A 20 -3.59 -3.08 -11.97
C GLU A 20 -4.46 -3.30 -10.72
N THR A 21 -4.02 -2.76 -9.58
CA THR A 21 -4.65 -2.95 -8.28
C THR A 21 -4.79 -1.63 -7.51
N LEU A 22 -5.54 -1.65 -6.41
CA LEU A 22 -5.63 -0.50 -5.51
C LEU A 22 -4.29 -0.22 -4.79
N ASP A 23 -3.48 -1.24 -4.55
CA ASP A 23 -2.13 -1.06 -4.00
C ASP A 23 -1.26 -0.25 -4.97
N ASP A 24 -1.42 -0.47 -6.28
CA ASP A 24 -0.71 0.31 -7.29
C ASP A 24 -1.15 1.78 -7.28
N ILE A 25 -2.45 2.03 -7.08
CA ILE A 25 -2.98 3.39 -6.92
C ILE A 25 -2.39 4.06 -5.67
N TRP A 26 -2.22 3.31 -4.58
CA TRP A 26 -1.55 3.81 -3.38
C TRP A 26 -0.07 4.13 -3.65
N HIS A 27 0.65 3.29 -4.42
CA HIS A 27 2.00 3.62 -4.84
C HIS A 27 2.05 4.91 -5.66
N LEU A 28 1.10 5.11 -6.61
CA LEU A 28 1.01 6.33 -7.40
C LEU A 28 0.75 7.57 -6.55
N LEU A 29 -0.07 7.46 -5.49
CA LEU A 29 -0.30 8.54 -4.53
C LEU A 29 1.00 9.10 -3.96
N HIS A 30 1.96 8.23 -3.63
CA HIS A 30 3.25 8.62 -3.05
C HIS A 30 4.35 8.88 -4.08
N LEU A 31 4.14 8.50 -5.33
CA LEU A 31 5.09 8.65 -6.42
C LEU A 31 4.92 10.00 -7.11
N ILE A 32 3.67 10.43 -7.32
CA ILE A 32 3.33 11.66 -8.04
C ILE A 32 3.27 12.83 -7.07
N ALA A 33 4.01 13.88 -7.35
CA ALA A 33 4.12 15.06 -6.51
C ALA A 33 3.69 16.34 -7.27
N PRO A 34 3.34 17.43 -6.56
CA PRO A 34 3.20 18.73 -7.19
C PRO A 34 4.45 19.12 -7.99
N GLY A 35 4.23 19.65 -9.20
CA GLY A 35 5.30 20.00 -10.14
C GLY A 35 5.63 18.90 -11.15
N ASP A 36 5.22 17.64 -10.95
CA ASP A 36 5.38 16.59 -11.94
C ASP A 36 4.46 16.81 -13.15
N LEU A 37 4.83 16.29 -14.32
CA LEU A 37 3.99 16.33 -15.51
C LEU A 37 3.41 14.94 -15.77
N VAL A 38 2.08 14.83 -15.77
CA VAL A 38 1.39 13.56 -15.95
C VAL A 38 0.61 13.58 -17.25
N PHE A 39 0.91 12.64 -18.16
CA PHE A 39 0.14 12.41 -19.37
C PHE A 39 -0.83 11.25 -19.18
N ALA A 40 -2.08 11.48 -19.58
CA ALA A 40 -3.10 10.43 -19.58
C ALA A 40 -4.19 10.70 -20.60
N THR A 41 -4.91 9.65 -20.99
CA THR A 41 -6.09 9.78 -21.86
C THR A 41 -7.32 10.00 -20.99
N THR A 42 -8.02 11.11 -21.21
CA THR A 42 -9.25 11.46 -20.50
C THR A 42 -10.39 11.74 -21.48
N PHE A 43 -11.63 11.78 -21.01
CA PHE A 43 -12.78 12.11 -21.84
C PHE A 43 -13.17 13.57 -21.64
N ARG A 44 -13.17 14.34 -22.72
CA ARG A 44 -13.65 15.72 -22.72
C ARG A 44 -14.83 15.93 -23.66
N SER A 45 -15.75 16.78 -23.21
CA SER A 45 -16.84 17.26 -24.06
C SER A 45 -16.24 18.24 -25.06
N VAL A 46 -16.28 17.89 -26.33
CA VAL A 46 -15.95 18.85 -27.41
C VAL A 46 -17.21 19.64 -27.68
N GLU A 47 -17.18 20.95 -27.43
CA GLU A 47 -18.27 21.82 -27.83
C GLU A 47 -18.34 21.78 -29.36
N ALA A 48 -19.40 21.16 -29.90
CA ALA A 48 -19.78 21.37 -31.29
C ALA A 48 -20.18 22.83 -31.42
N ALA A 49 -19.62 23.56 -32.39
CA ALA A 49 -20.01 24.92 -32.73
C ALA A 49 -21.52 24.96 -32.84
N SER A 50 -22.21 25.53 -31.87
CA SER A 50 -23.64 25.45 -31.76
C SER A 50 -24.29 26.62 -32.48
N ASP A 51 -24.78 26.35 -33.64
CA ASP A 51 -25.81 27.18 -34.33
C ASP A 51 -27.20 26.56 -34.15
N LYS A 52 -27.42 25.71 -33.13
CA LYS A 52 -28.71 25.03 -32.88
C LYS A 52 -29.30 25.46 -31.53
N LEU A 53 -30.59 25.82 -31.60
CA LEU A 53 -31.45 26.26 -30.48
C LEU A 53 -31.70 25.22 -29.36
N ARG A 54 -31.13 24.04 -29.44
CA ARG A 54 -31.08 23.02 -28.36
C ARG A 54 -29.69 22.45 -28.30
N PRO A 55 -28.99 22.54 -27.13
CA PRO A 55 -27.71 21.88 -26.97
C PRO A 55 -27.92 20.36 -26.95
N GLU A 56 -27.50 19.68 -28.03
CA GLU A 56 -27.27 18.25 -27.98
C GLU A 56 -26.19 17.96 -26.96
N LYS A 57 -26.33 16.87 -26.20
CA LYS A 57 -25.34 16.42 -25.22
C LYS A 57 -23.98 16.35 -25.90
N ALA A 58 -23.05 17.20 -25.52
CA ALA A 58 -21.72 17.27 -26.11
C ALA A 58 -21.07 15.87 -26.07
N GLU A 59 -20.64 15.40 -27.22
CA GLU A 59 -20.04 14.07 -27.36
C GLU A 59 -18.68 14.06 -26.64
N LYS A 60 -18.51 13.16 -25.70
CA LYS A 60 -17.24 12.99 -24.99
C LYS A 60 -16.25 12.23 -25.87
N ARG A 61 -15.14 12.86 -26.23
CA ARG A 61 -14.07 12.22 -26.99
C ARG A 61 -12.86 11.96 -26.13
N PRO A 62 -12.16 10.82 -26.34
CA PRO A 62 -10.91 10.56 -25.65
C PRO A 62 -9.86 11.55 -26.18
N VAL A 63 -9.19 12.24 -25.26
CA VAL A 63 -8.07 13.16 -25.55
C VAL A 63 -6.91 12.85 -24.63
N ARG A 64 -5.70 12.85 -25.15
CA ARG A 64 -4.48 12.73 -24.34
C ARG A 64 -4.05 14.13 -23.89
N LEU A 65 -3.94 14.32 -22.59
CA LEU A 65 -3.55 15.59 -21.99
C LEU A 65 -2.30 15.40 -21.12
N GLY A 66 -1.43 16.41 -21.12
CA GLY A 66 -0.35 16.56 -20.16
C GLY A 66 -0.75 17.57 -19.09
N VAL A 67 -0.85 17.13 -17.86
CA VAL A 67 -1.27 17.94 -16.70
C VAL A 67 -0.07 18.20 -15.80
N ARG A 68 0.27 19.47 -15.55
CA ARG A 68 1.23 19.86 -14.52
C ARG A 68 0.53 19.75 -13.18
N VAL A 69 0.99 18.83 -12.35
CA VAL A 69 0.36 18.45 -11.09
C VAL A 69 0.46 19.58 -10.08
N GLU A 70 -0.65 19.92 -9.46
CA GLU A 70 -0.71 20.81 -8.28
C GLU A 70 -1.14 20.03 -7.03
N LYS A 71 -2.04 19.06 -7.19
CA LYS A 71 -2.61 18.31 -6.07
C LYS A 71 -2.87 16.86 -6.45
N VAL A 72 -2.57 15.97 -5.51
CA VAL A 72 -2.86 14.54 -5.63
C VAL A 72 -3.61 14.10 -4.36
N GLU A 73 -4.76 13.44 -4.53
CA GLU A 73 -5.62 12.98 -3.43
C GLU A 73 -6.17 11.59 -3.72
N PHE A 74 -6.17 10.73 -2.71
CA PHE A 74 -6.85 9.44 -2.79
C PHE A 74 -8.26 9.55 -2.22
N HIS A 75 -9.25 9.15 -3.03
CA HIS A 75 -10.66 9.12 -2.63
C HIS A 75 -11.05 7.70 -2.20
N HIS A 76 -11.03 7.43 -0.90
CA HIS A 76 -11.32 6.12 -0.31
C HIS A 76 -12.69 5.55 -0.73
N HIS A 77 -13.75 6.37 -0.74
CA HIS A 77 -15.09 5.91 -1.12
C HIS A 77 -15.24 5.53 -2.59
N ALA A 78 -14.43 6.11 -3.46
CA ALA A 78 -14.46 5.87 -4.90
C ALA A 78 -13.28 5.04 -5.39
N ASN A 79 -12.38 4.61 -4.51
CA ASN A 79 -11.19 3.80 -4.80
C ASN A 79 -10.37 4.33 -6.00
N ARG A 80 -10.18 5.65 -6.06
CA ARG A 80 -9.46 6.31 -7.17
C ARG A 80 -8.54 7.42 -6.70
N LEU A 81 -7.48 7.64 -7.48
CA LEU A 81 -6.57 8.74 -7.31
C LEU A 81 -7.02 9.92 -8.17
N ARG A 82 -7.14 11.09 -7.58
CA ARG A 82 -7.41 12.35 -8.28
C ARG A 82 -6.10 13.14 -8.38
N ILE A 83 -5.70 13.41 -9.62
CA ILE A 83 -4.53 14.23 -9.94
C ILE A 83 -5.06 15.51 -10.56
N THR A 84 -4.97 16.61 -9.84
CA THR A 84 -5.49 17.91 -10.27
C THR A 84 -4.33 18.85 -10.59
N GLY A 85 -4.46 19.61 -11.67
CA GLY A 85 -3.47 20.59 -12.08
C GLY A 85 -3.85 21.33 -13.35
N ILE A 86 -2.87 22.03 -13.94
CA ILE A 86 -3.05 22.83 -15.14
C ILE A 86 -2.65 22.01 -16.37
N ILE A 87 -3.46 22.03 -17.41
CA ILE A 87 -3.11 21.40 -18.70
C ILE A 87 -1.94 22.19 -19.31
N GLU A 88 -0.80 21.52 -19.47
CA GLU A 88 0.38 22.07 -20.11
C GLU A 88 0.50 21.61 -21.57
N SER A 89 -0.05 20.44 -21.89
CA SER A 89 -0.01 19.87 -23.24
C SER A 89 -1.35 19.25 -23.63
N GLY A 90 -1.79 19.55 -24.84
CA GLY A 90 -3.05 19.07 -25.40
C GLY A 90 -4.11 20.17 -25.55
N MET A 91 -5.37 19.75 -25.68
CA MET A 91 -6.50 20.69 -25.79
C MET A 91 -6.69 21.47 -24.48
N ASP A 92 -7.05 22.74 -24.60
CA ASP A 92 -7.35 23.67 -23.50
C ASP A 92 -6.13 23.90 -22.57
N ALA A 93 -4.93 24.01 -23.14
CA ALA A 93 -3.73 24.38 -22.37
C ALA A 93 -3.95 25.66 -21.54
N GLY A 94 -3.51 25.64 -20.29
CA GLY A 94 -3.76 26.71 -19.31
C GLY A 94 -5.02 26.53 -18.48
N MET A 95 -5.91 25.61 -18.82
CA MET A 95 -7.12 25.30 -18.04
C MET A 95 -6.84 24.23 -16.97
N TYR A 96 -7.60 24.27 -15.88
CA TYR A 96 -7.57 23.22 -14.86
C TYR A 96 -8.19 21.92 -15.35
N HIS A 97 -7.56 20.80 -15.00
CA HIS A 97 -8.11 19.49 -15.24
C HIS A 97 -7.80 18.53 -14.09
N THR A 98 -8.69 17.55 -13.88
CA THR A 98 -8.50 16.49 -12.90
C THR A 98 -8.52 15.15 -13.62
N LEU A 99 -7.40 14.42 -13.57
CA LEU A 99 -7.32 13.04 -13.98
C LEU A 99 -7.83 12.15 -12.84
N ASN A 100 -8.74 11.23 -13.16
CA ASN A 100 -9.23 10.24 -12.21
C ASN A 100 -8.61 8.89 -12.58
N VAL A 101 -7.63 8.47 -11.79
CA VAL A 101 -6.85 7.25 -12.04
C VAL A 101 -7.42 6.13 -11.21
N GLU A 102 -7.79 5.04 -11.86
CA GLU A 102 -8.32 3.81 -11.30
C GLU A 102 -7.47 2.62 -11.77
N PRO A 103 -7.58 1.43 -11.17
CA PRO A 103 -6.94 0.23 -11.71
C PRO A 103 -7.29 0.02 -13.19
N GLY A 104 -6.29 -0.28 -14.02
CA GLY A 104 -6.41 -0.38 -15.48
C GLY A 104 -6.21 0.92 -16.26
N TYR A 105 -5.93 2.03 -15.58
CA TYR A 105 -5.75 3.34 -16.20
C TYR A 105 -4.27 3.59 -16.55
N GLU A 106 -3.95 3.75 -17.83
CA GLU A 106 -2.59 4.05 -18.28
C GLU A 106 -2.24 5.53 -18.08
N LEU A 107 -1.06 5.80 -17.50
CA LEU A 107 -0.53 7.15 -17.38
C LEU A 107 1.00 7.16 -17.57
N SER A 108 1.54 8.28 -18.07
CA SER A 108 2.97 8.53 -18.11
C SER A 108 3.33 9.63 -17.12
N VAL A 109 4.38 9.45 -16.33
CA VAL A 109 4.87 10.44 -15.38
C VAL A 109 6.25 10.91 -15.82
N ILE A 110 6.40 12.22 -15.98
CA ILE A 110 7.65 12.88 -16.31
C ILE A 110 8.09 13.71 -15.11
N LYS A 111 9.23 13.38 -14.56
CA LYS A 111 9.78 14.04 -13.35
C LYS A 111 11.27 13.81 -13.20
N GLN A 112 11.85 14.45 -12.19
CA GLN A 112 13.13 14.05 -11.62
C GLN A 112 12.92 12.81 -10.77
N TRP A 113 13.41 11.66 -11.21
CA TRP A 113 13.27 10.37 -10.52
C TRP A 113 14.36 10.22 -9.46
N ARG A 114 13.97 10.26 -8.20
CA ARG A 114 14.88 9.96 -7.08
C ARG A 114 15.05 8.44 -6.93
N PRO A 115 16.15 7.97 -6.33
CA PRO A 115 16.36 6.54 -6.07
C PRO A 115 15.18 5.89 -5.30
N VAL A 116 14.61 6.62 -4.33
CA VAL A 116 13.42 6.16 -3.58
C VAL A 116 12.19 5.99 -4.47
N ASP A 117 11.99 6.86 -5.46
CA ASP A 117 10.87 6.78 -6.40
C ASP A 117 11.02 5.55 -7.32
N LEU A 118 12.23 5.33 -7.87
CA LEU A 118 12.53 4.15 -8.70
C LEU A 118 12.38 2.85 -7.92
N ALA A 119 12.92 2.79 -6.71
CA ALA A 119 12.75 1.64 -5.82
C ALA A 119 11.28 1.37 -5.47
N ARG A 120 10.44 2.42 -5.41
CA ARG A 120 8.99 2.28 -5.22
C ARG A 120 8.31 1.69 -6.46
N VAL A 121 8.69 2.13 -7.66
CA VAL A 121 8.19 1.55 -8.93
C VAL A 121 8.55 0.08 -9.01
N GLU A 122 9.82 -0.28 -8.77
CA GLU A 122 10.30 -1.67 -8.81
C GLU A 122 9.55 -2.55 -7.81
N ARG A 123 9.33 -2.08 -6.58
CA ARG A 123 8.54 -2.79 -5.57
C ARG A 123 7.10 -3.03 -6.01
N ALA A 124 6.44 -2.01 -6.57
CA ALA A 124 5.08 -2.14 -7.05
C ALA A 124 4.96 -3.12 -8.22
N VAL A 125 5.98 -3.18 -9.09
CA VAL A 125 6.05 -4.17 -10.17
C VAL A 125 6.26 -5.58 -9.58
N ALA A 126 7.18 -5.74 -8.65
CA ALA A 126 7.45 -7.03 -8.01
C ALA A 126 6.26 -7.56 -7.22
N ALA A 127 5.53 -6.70 -6.50
CA ALA A 127 4.36 -7.09 -5.70
C ALA A 127 3.25 -7.76 -6.53
N SER A 128 3.12 -7.42 -7.80
CA SER A 128 2.14 -8.04 -8.71
C SER A 128 2.37 -9.53 -8.94
N ILE A 129 3.56 -10.06 -8.66
CA ILE A 129 3.95 -11.46 -8.92
C ILE A 129 3.52 -12.37 -7.76
N TYR A 130 3.48 -11.88 -6.52
CA TYR A 130 3.29 -12.72 -5.33
C TYR A 130 1.82 -12.97 -4.95
N GLY A 131 0.89 -12.24 -5.54
CA GLY A 131 -0.53 -12.32 -5.22
C GLY A 131 -0.90 -11.61 -3.91
N VAL A 132 -2.19 -11.47 -3.68
CA VAL A 132 -2.73 -10.77 -2.50
C VAL A 132 -2.85 -11.74 -1.33
N VAL A 133 -2.25 -11.40 -0.18
CA VAL A 133 -2.42 -12.17 1.05
C VAL A 133 -3.84 -11.99 1.58
N HIS A 134 -4.49 -13.08 1.91
CA HIS A 134 -5.80 -13.07 2.58
C HIS A 134 -5.67 -13.57 4.01
N VAL A 135 -6.40 -12.91 4.91
CA VAL A 135 -6.47 -13.31 6.32
C VAL A 135 -7.92 -13.64 6.64
N VAL A 136 -8.15 -14.85 7.13
CA VAL A 136 -9.43 -15.30 7.68
C VAL A 136 -9.30 -15.27 9.19
N SER A 137 -9.95 -14.30 9.82
CA SER A 137 -10.06 -14.24 11.28
C SER A 137 -11.29 -15.02 11.72
N MET A 138 -11.11 -16.00 12.60
CA MET A 138 -12.19 -16.90 13.03
C MET A 138 -12.33 -16.96 14.54
N GLU A 139 -13.57 -16.98 14.96
CA GLU A 139 -14.00 -17.39 16.32
C GLU A 139 -15.28 -18.21 16.25
N GLU A 140 -15.84 -18.58 17.41
CA GLU A 140 -17.05 -19.39 17.46
C GLU A 140 -18.23 -18.65 16.83
N GLY A 141 -18.75 -19.18 15.72
CA GLY A 141 -19.93 -18.66 15.00
C GLY A 141 -19.64 -17.48 14.06
N GLU A 142 -18.40 -17.03 13.92
CA GLU A 142 -18.06 -15.91 13.06
C GLU A 142 -16.72 -16.10 12.34
N ALA A 143 -16.67 -15.66 11.07
CA ALA A 143 -15.46 -15.54 10.29
C ALA A 143 -15.43 -14.21 9.54
N GLU A 144 -14.37 -13.47 9.68
CA GLU A 144 -14.12 -12.24 8.93
C GLU A 144 -12.96 -12.47 7.94
N ILE A 145 -13.14 -12.08 6.69
CA ILE A 145 -12.14 -12.23 5.64
C ILE A 145 -11.59 -10.86 5.27
N PHE A 146 -10.27 -10.73 5.30
CA PHE A 146 -9.54 -9.52 4.93
C PHE A 146 -8.59 -9.79 3.77
N ARG A 147 -8.40 -8.80 2.92
CA ARG A 147 -7.23 -8.68 2.04
C ARG A 147 -6.19 -7.81 2.71
N LEU A 148 -4.97 -8.27 2.73
CA LEU A 148 -3.86 -7.49 3.25
C LEU A 148 -3.33 -6.59 2.13
N ARG A 149 -3.61 -5.30 2.24
CA ARG A 149 -3.18 -4.25 1.31
C ARG A 149 -2.02 -3.47 1.89
N GLN A 150 -1.29 -2.77 1.04
CA GLN A 150 -0.20 -1.89 1.47
C GLN A 150 -0.70 -0.68 2.28
N PHE A 151 -1.94 -0.27 2.06
CA PHE A 151 -2.59 0.81 2.81
C PHE A 151 -3.45 0.30 3.98
N GLY A 152 -3.35 -0.95 4.35
CA GLY A 152 -4.05 -1.53 5.50
C GLY A 152 -4.90 -2.77 5.18
N PRO A 153 -5.47 -3.42 6.20
CA PRO A 153 -6.37 -4.54 6.02
C PRO A 153 -7.73 -4.08 5.46
N GLU A 154 -8.03 -4.52 4.23
CA GLU A 154 -9.30 -4.28 3.54
C GLU A 154 -10.30 -5.40 3.91
N PRO A 155 -11.43 -5.11 4.58
CA PRO A 155 -12.45 -6.10 4.86
C PRO A 155 -13.12 -6.54 3.55
N VAL A 156 -13.24 -7.85 3.36
CA VAL A 156 -13.90 -8.45 2.20
C VAL A 156 -15.34 -8.82 2.53
N THR A 157 -15.51 -9.60 3.60
CA THR A 157 -16.82 -10.05 4.06
C THR A 157 -16.75 -10.55 5.50
N THR A 158 -17.91 -10.53 6.16
CA THR A 158 -18.12 -11.14 7.47
C THR A 158 -19.19 -12.22 7.32
N ILE A 159 -18.91 -13.41 7.80
CA ILE A 159 -19.81 -14.56 7.79
C ILE A 159 -20.19 -14.83 9.24
N THR A 160 -21.43 -14.55 9.59
CA THR A 160 -22.01 -14.88 10.89
C THR A 160 -23.06 -15.96 10.73
N LEU A 161 -23.01 -16.95 11.59
CA LEU A 161 -24.09 -17.92 11.71
C LEU A 161 -25.00 -17.52 12.88
N GLY A 162 -26.27 -17.32 12.57
CA GLY A 162 -27.29 -17.09 13.60
C GLY A 162 -27.27 -18.22 14.61
N ARG A 163 -27.35 -17.88 15.92
CA ARG A 163 -27.49 -18.85 17.00
C ARG A 163 -28.81 -19.64 16.83
N SER A 164 -28.71 -20.76 16.13
CA SER A 164 -29.80 -21.75 16.12
C SER A 164 -29.68 -22.58 17.39
N LYS A 165 -30.72 -22.61 18.18
CA LYS A 165 -30.82 -23.50 19.35
C LYS A 165 -30.94 -24.95 18.86
N GLY A 166 -29.81 -25.67 18.82
CA GLY A 166 -29.76 -27.10 18.55
C GLY A 166 -28.84 -27.45 17.39
N ALA A 167 -27.67 -27.94 17.70
CA ALA A 167 -26.61 -28.51 16.90
C ALA A 167 -25.44 -27.56 16.62
N ASP A 168 -24.53 -27.42 17.58
CA ASP A 168 -23.26 -26.68 17.43
C ASP A 168 -22.41 -27.20 16.26
N GLN A 169 -22.54 -28.48 15.91
CA GLN A 169 -21.77 -29.12 14.85
C GLN A 169 -22.25 -28.74 13.45
N ASP A 170 -23.57 -28.66 13.22
CA ASP A 170 -24.15 -28.25 11.93
C ASP A 170 -23.91 -26.76 11.66
N ALA A 171 -23.96 -25.93 12.70
CA ALA A 171 -23.65 -24.51 12.60
C ALA A 171 -22.19 -24.26 12.23
N ARG A 172 -21.24 -24.98 12.87
CA ARG A 172 -19.81 -24.87 12.58
C ARG A 172 -19.49 -25.35 11.15
N SER A 173 -20.12 -26.43 10.69
CA SER A 173 -19.99 -26.94 9.32
C SER A 173 -20.44 -25.87 8.30
N GLY A 174 -21.59 -25.26 8.52
CA GLY A 174 -22.10 -24.17 7.66
C GLY A 174 -21.20 -22.94 7.62
N LEU A 175 -20.54 -22.58 8.74
CA LEU A 175 -19.53 -21.50 8.76
C LEU A 175 -18.34 -21.87 7.84
N PHE A 176 -17.83 -23.09 7.97
CA PHE A 176 -16.69 -23.56 7.21
C PHE A 176 -16.99 -23.63 5.71
N GLU A 177 -18.15 -24.15 5.32
CA GLU A 177 -18.59 -24.23 3.92
C GLU A 177 -18.69 -22.85 3.28
N LYS A 178 -19.35 -21.90 3.95
CA LYS A 178 -19.45 -20.53 3.45
C LYS A 178 -18.10 -19.83 3.38
N THR A 179 -17.23 -20.05 4.36
CA THR A 179 -15.88 -19.48 4.33
C THR A 179 -15.06 -20.08 3.18
N LEU A 180 -15.21 -21.40 2.91
CA LEU A 180 -14.56 -22.07 1.80
C LEU A 180 -14.98 -21.47 0.44
N GLU A 181 -16.25 -21.14 0.24
CA GLU A 181 -16.72 -20.51 -1.00
C GLU A 181 -15.91 -19.25 -1.35
N TYR A 182 -15.55 -18.43 -0.34
CA TYR A 182 -14.76 -17.23 -0.55
C TYR A 182 -13.26 -17.50 -0.76
N VAL A 183 -12.69 -18.48 -0.06
CA VAL A 183 -11.25 -18.71 -0.11
C VAL A 183 -10.83 -19.68 -1.23
N ARG A 184 -11.77 -20.39 -1.85
CA ARG A 184 -11.48 -21.37 -2.91
C ARG A 184 -10.79 -20.70 -4.12
N ASP A 185 -11.30 -19.55 -4.57
CA ASP A 185 -10.81 -18.88 -5.78
C ASP A 185 -9.68 -17.87 -5.50
N VAL A 186 -9.25 -17.76 -4.24
CA VAL A 186 -8.14 -16.89 -3.86
C VAL A 186 -6.82 -17.50 -4.33
N THR A 187 -6.01 -16.77 -5.08
CA THR A 187 -4.75 -17.30 -5.65
C THR A 187 -3.51 -17.04 -4.78
N GLY A 188 -3.56 -16.05 -3.90
CA GLY A 188 -2.45 -15.68 -3.01
C GLY A 188 -2.35 -16.53 -1.74
N PRO A 189 -1.37 -16.25 -0.88
CA PRO A 189 -1.24 -16.86 0.43
C PRO A 189 -2.48 -16.68 1.31
N LEU A 190 -2.79 -17.67 2.14
CA LEU A 190 -3.91 -17.68 3.06
C LEU A 190 -3.42 -17.79 4.51
N ILE A 191 -3.86 -16.88 5.37
CA ILE A 191 -3.60 -16.94 6.79
C ILE A 191 -4.94 -17.19 7.50
N ILE A 192 -4.98 -18.19 8.36
CA ILE A 192 -6.13 -18.46 9.23
C ILE A 192 -5.71 -18.06 10.64
N ALA A 193 -6.41 -17.09 11.23
CA ALA A 193 -6.06 -16.51 12.52
C ALA A 193 -7.28 -16.49 13.46
N GLY A 194 -7.03 -16.53 14.73
CA GLY A 194 -8.07 -16.42 15.76
C GLY A 194 -7.69 -17.06 17.08
N PRO A 195 -8.44 -16.78 18.14
CA PRO A 195 -8.28 -17.48 19.41
C PRO A 195 -8.89 -18.87 19.39
N GLY A 196 -8.40 -19.74 20.27
CA GLY A 196 -8.95 -21.08 20.46
C GLY A 196 -8.78 -22.02 19.26
N PHE A 197 -9.63 -23.03 19.14
CA PHE A 197 -9.44 -24.16 18.22
C PHE A 197 -10.20 -24.05 16.89
N VAL A 198 -11.13 -23.08 16.74
CA VAL A 198 -11.96 -22.96 15.52
C VAL A 198 -11.12 -22.80 14.26
N LYS A 199 -10.04 -22.02 14.34
CA LYS A 199 -9.06 -21.85 13.24
C LYS A 199 -8.39 -23.16 12.85
N ASP A 200 -8.07 -24.03 13.83
CA ASP A 200 -7.42 -25.31 13.60
C ASP A 200 -8.38 -26.32 12.98
N ASP A 201 -9.62 -26.33 13.44
CA ASP A 201 -10.71 -27.15 12.88
C ASP A 201 -11.02 -26.73 11.43
N PHE A 202 -11.05 -25.42 11.15
CA PHE A 202 -11.22 -24.92 9.78
C PHE A 202 -10.01 -25.25 8.90
N ALA A 203 -8.80 -25.16 9.41
CA ALA A 203 -7.59 -25.56 8.68
C ALA A 203 -7.61 -27.07 8.35
N ALA A 204 -8.07 -27.93 9.27
CA ALA A 204 -8.26 -29.35 9.02
C ALA A 204 -9.35 -29.61 7.97
N PHE A 205 -10.46 -28.88 8.05
CA PHE A 205 -11.52 -28.91 7.04
C PHE A 205 -11.00 -28.49 5.65
N LEU A 206 -10.24 -27.40 5.56
CA LEU A 206 -9.68 -26.92 4.31
C LEU A 206 -8.69 -27.92 3.67
N ARG A 207 -7.85 -28.60 4.47
CA ARG A 207 -6.95 -29.66 3.98
C ARG A 207 -7.70 -30.83 3.36
N ARG A 208 -8.91 -31.10 3.82
CA ARG A 208 -9.74 -32.18 3.30
C ARG A 208 -10.51 -31.78 2.05
N GLU A 209 -11.12 -30.57 2.05
CA GLU A 209 -12.05 -30.15 1.00
C GLU A 209 -11.36 -29.36 -0.16
N ALA A 210 -10.20 -28.75 0.12
CA ALA A 210 -9.44 -27.96 -0.85
C ALA A 210 -7.92 -28.07 -0.56
N PRO A 211 -7.30 -29.24 -0.77
CA PRO A 211 -5.89 -29.48 -0.45
C PRO A 211 -4.94 -28.53 -1.18
N GLU A 212 -5.26 -28.12 -2.41
CA GLU A 212 -4.49 -27.16 -3.21
C GLU A 212 -4.40 -25.77 -2.56
N ARG A 213 -5.37 -25.44 -1.71
CA ARG A 213 -5.35 -24.18 -0.94
C ARG A 213 -4.56 -24.33 0.35
N ALA A 214 -4.58 -25.52 0.93
CA ALA A 214 -3.88 -25.80 2.18
C ALA A 214 -2.35 -25.72 2.05
N ASP A 215 -1.80 -25.94 0.87
CA ASP A 215 -0.35 -25.87 0.60
C ASP A 215 0.23 -24.45 0.80
N ARG A 216 -0.61 -23.41 0.67
CA ARG A 216 -0.23 -21.99 0.85
C ARG A 216 -0.92 -21.35 2.06
N MET A 217 -1.24 -22.19 3.05
CA MET A 217 -1.96 -21.77 4.24
C MET A 217 -1.04 -21.78 5.46
N VAL A 218 -1.16 -20.74 6.29
CA VAL A 218 -0.54 -20.67 7.62
C VAL A 218 -1.61 -20.46 8.67
N VAL A 219 -1.54 -21.18 9.78
CA VAL A 219 -2.44 -21.01 10.92
C VAL A 219 -1.71 -20.27 12.03
N VAL A 220 -2.35 -19.21 12.55
CA VAL A 220 -1.77 -18.29 13.51
C VAL A 220 -2.67 -18.14 14.73
N GLU A 221 -2.14 -18.37 15.92
CA GLU A 221 -2.82 -18.04 17.17
C GLU A 221 -2.79 -16.52 17.38
N THR A 222 -3.96 -15.92 17.57
CA THR A 222 -4.10 -14.50 17.94
C THR A 222 -5.01 -14.36 19.14
N ARG A 223 -4.79 -13.30 19.92
CA ARG A 223 -5.63 -12.99 21.08
C ARG A 223 -6.88 -12.22 20.69
N ARG A 224 -6.83 -11.53 19.56
CA ARG A 224 -7.90 -10.71 19.02
C ARG A 224 -8.52 -11.41 17.81
N VAL A 225 -9.70 -10.91 17.44
CA VAL A 225 -10.43 -11.28 16.22
C VAL A 225 -10.55 -10.07 15.29
N GLY A 226 -11.01 -10.30 14.07
CA GLY A 226 -11.27 -9.26 13.09
C GLY A 226 -10.00 -8.50 12.70
N ARG A 227 -10.11 -7.19 12.55
CA ARG A 227 -8.98 -6.31 12.21
C ARG A 227 -7.83 -6.40 13.24
N GLY A 228 -8.16 -6.66 14.50
CA GLY A 228 -7.16 -6.85 15.56
C GLY A 228 -6.29 -8.08 15.34
N ALA A 229 -6.88 -9.19 14.89
CA ALA A 229 -6.15 -10.40 14.54
C ALA A 229 -5.19 -10.15 13.36
N VAL A 230 -5.62 -9.39 12.34
CA VAL A 230 -4.77 -9.05 11.20
C VAL A 230 -3.54 -8.27 11.66
N GLN A 231 -3.71 -7.32 12.59
CA GLN A 231 -2.57 -6.56 13.14
C GLN A 231 -1.61 -7.44 13.94
N GLU A 232 -2.12 -8.38 14.73
CA GLU A 232 -1.27 -9.35 15.45
C GLU A 232 -0.50 -10.25 14.47
N VAL A 233 -1.15 -10.75 13.41
CA VAL A 233 -0.51 -11.54 12.33
C VAL A 233 0.66 -10.78 11.71
N VAL A 234 0.46 -9.51 11.39
CA VAL A 234 1.51 -8.63 10.84
C VAL A 234 2.66 -8.48 11.85
N GLY A 235 2.34 -8.20 13.11
CA GLY A 235 3.33 -8.02 14.19
C GLY A 235 4.13 -9.27 14.53
N LEU A 236 3.60 -10.47 14.29
CA LEU A 236 4.27 -11.75 14.53
C LEU A 236 5.27 -12.15 13.43
N GLY A 237 5.41 -11.35 12.35
CA GLY A 237 6.35 -11.63 11.26
C GLY A 237 5.99 -12.85 10.41
N VAL A 238 4.76 -13.37 10.51
CA VAL A 238 4.28 -14.53 9.76
C VAL A 238 4.35 -14.32 8.25
N LEU A 239 4.28 -13.07 7.82
CA LEU A 239 4.36 -12.69 6.42
C LEU A 239 5.73 -13.01 5.79
N ASP A 240 6.80 -13.03 6.58
CA ASP A 240 8.15 -13.39 6.13
C ASP A 240 8.23 -14.85 5.66
N GLN A 241 7.41 -15.70 6.25
CA GLN A 241 7.38 -17.14 5.93
C GLN A 241 6.59 -17.45 4.65
N LEU A 242 5.62 -16.59 4.32
CA LEU A 242 4.68 -16.81 3.22
C LEU A 242 5.14 -16.22 1.89
N ALA A 243 5.86 -15.14 1.93
CA ALA A 243 6.34 -14.45 0.75
C ALA A 243 7.65 -13.74 1.11
N GLY A 244 8.77 -14.34 0.79
CA GLY A 244 10.13 -13.98 1.19
C GLY A 244 10.56 -12.51 1.03
N ASP A 245 9.65 -11.61 0.63
CA ASP A 245 9.94 -10.19 0.43
C ASP A 245 8.70 -9.28 0.50
N LEU A 246 7.72 -9.62 1.36
CA LEU A 246 6.64 -8.64 1.61
C LEU A 246 7.24 -7.39 2.28
N HIS A 247 7.01 -6.24 1.68
CA HIS A 247 7.48 -4.95 2.19
C HIS A 247 7.08 -4.73 3.66
N LEU A 248 5.88 -5.16 4.02
CA LEU A 248 5.36 -5.07 5.38
C LEU A 248 6.19 -5.85 6.41
N ALA A 249 6.71 -7.02 6.02
CA ALA A 249 7.62 -7.78 6.88
C ALA A 249 8.94 -7.04 7.13
N ARG A 250 9.45 -6.32 6.11
CA ARG A 250 10.62 -5.45 6.27
C ARG A 250 10.32 -4.26 7.19
N GLU A 251 9.13 -3.65 7.07
CA GLU A 251 8.69 -2.57 7.95
C GLU A 251 8.70 -2.98 9.42
N VAL A 252 8.13 -4.15 9.74
CA VAL A 252 8.10 -4.71 11.09
C VAL A 252 9.53 -4.88 11.61
N ARG A 253 10.41 -5.57 10.87
CA ARG A 253 11.79 -5.81 11.28
C ARG A 253 12.57 -4.52 11.53
N MET A 254 12.42 -3.53 10.65
CA MET A 254 13.11 -2.26 10.80
C MET A 254 12.64 -1.49 12.03
N MET A 255 11.32 -1.50 12.30
CA MET A 255 10.77 -0.84 13.47
C MET A 255 11.19 -1.55 14.77
N ASP A 256 11.19 -2.87 14.81
CA ASP A 256 11.65 -3.65 15.95
C ASP A 256 13.15 -3.39 16.24
N GLU A 257 13.98 -3.26 15.20
CA GLU A 257 15.38 -2.89 15.34
C GLU A 257 15.55 -1.49 15.92
N VAL A 258 14.75 -0.50 15.47
CA VAL A 258 14.75 0.85 16.06
C VAL A 258 14.45 0.78 17.55
N LEU A 259 13.38 0.09 17.94
CA LEU A 259 12.98 -0.04 19.36
C LEU A 259 14.03 -0.79 20.19
N ALA A 260 14.63 -1.84 19.64
CA ALA A 260 15.68 -2.59 20.29
C ALA A 260 16.93 -1.72 20.55
N ARG A 261 17.30 -0.87 19.57
CA ARG A 261 18.44 0.07 19.75
C ARG A 261 18.10 1.18 20.74
N ILE A 262 16.88 1.71 20.73
CA ILE A 262 16.43 2.68 21.76
C ILE A 262 16.54 2.07 23.16
N ALA A 263 16.03 0.85 23.37
CA ALA A 263 16.05 0.17 24.66
C ALA A 263 17.46 -0.12 25.16
N LYS A 264 18.45 -0.27 24.28
CA LYS A 264 19.87 -0.56 24.61
C LYS A 264 20.74 0.69 24.58
N ASP A 265 20.17 1.88 24.46
CA ASP A 265 20.93 3.13 24.25
C ASP A 265 21.96 3.01 23.11
N GLY A 266 21.53 2.38 21.99
CA GLY A 266 22.36 2.03 20.85
C GLY A 266 22.44 3.12 19.80
N ALA A 267 23.00 2.77 18.62
CA ALA A 267 23.18 3.67 17.48
C ALA A 267 21.84 3.91 16.74
N VAL A 268 21.03 4.84 17.21
CA VAL A 268 19.71 5.21 16.67
C VAL A 268 19.42 6.69 16.95
N ALA A 269 18.71 7.33 16.03
CA ALA A 269 18.16 8.69 16.20
C ALA A 269 16.65 8.65 15.89
N TYR A 270 15.85 9.46 16.57
CA TYR A 270 14.41 9.58 16.31
C TYR A 270 13.90 11.01 16.51
N GLY A 271 12.84 11.35 15.78
CA GLY A 271 12.42 12.72 15.59
C GLY A 271 13.29 13.47 14.59
N ILE A 272 12.68 14.42 13.86
CA ILE A 272 13.32 15.06 12.70
C ILE A 272 14.66 15.73 13.06
N GLY A 273 14.72 16.45 14.18
CA GLY A 273 15.93 17.18 14.56
C GLY A 273 17.16 16.30 14.88
N GLU A 274 16.96 15.15 15.55
CA GLU A 274 18.07 14.22 15.84
C GLU A 274 18.47 13.45 14.58
N VAL A 275 17.52 13.14 13.70
CA VAL A 275 17.80 12.49 12.41
C VAL A 275 18.59 13.43 11.51
N GLU A 276 18.26 14.72 11.46
CA GLU A 276 19.03 15.73 10.69
C GLU A 276 20.47 15.83 11.18
N LYS A 277 20.69 15.87 12.49
CA LYS A 277 22.05 15.84 13.07
C LYS A 277 22.81 14.58 12.65
N ALA A 278 22.15 13.42 12.73
CA ALA A 278 22.76 12.16 12.32
C ALA A 278 23.14 12.12 10.84
N ILE A 279 22.34 12.77 9.97
CA ILE A 279 22.65 12.94 8.54
C ILE A 279 23.90 13.83 8.38
N ASP A 280 23.99 14.94 9.13
CA ASP A 280 25.14 15.86 9.09
C ASP A 280 26.44 15.16 9.48
N TYR A 281 26.40 14.24 10.43
CA TYR A 281 27.54 13.40 10.82
C TYR A 281 27.82 12.23 9.85
N GLY A 282 27.01 12.04 8.80
CA GLY A 282 27.13 10.91 7.90
C GLY A 282 26.90 9.54 8.56
N ALA A 283 26.25 9.55 9.74
CA ALA A 283 26.06 8.36 10.56
C ALA A 283 24.88 7.49 10.12
N VAL A 284 23.97 8.00 9.28
CA VAL A 284 22.74 7.29 8.91
C VAL A 284 23.04 6.12 7.99
N GLU A 285 22.57 4.92 8.37
CA GLU A 285 22.54 3.71 7.57
C GLU A 285 21.19 3.55 6.87
N THR A 286 20.10 3.67 7.65
CA THR A 286 18.73 3.56 7.15
C THR A 286 17.87 4.60 7.83
N ILE A 287 17.14 5.40 7.03
CA ILE A 287 16.10 6.31 7.54
C ILE A 287 14.74 5.64 7.39
N LEU A 288 13.95 5.66 8.45
CA LEU A 288 12.56 5.24 8.48
C LEU A 288 11.68 6.49 8.52
N VAL A 289 10.65 6.53 7.70
CA VAL A 289 9.71 7.66 7.63
C VAL A 289 8.29 7.13 7.44
N ILE A 290 7.32 7.75 8.09
CA ILE A 290 5.91 7.40 7.85
C ILE A 290 5.42 7.96 6.52
N ASP A 291 4.49 7.26 5.89
CA ASP A 291 3.88 7.60 4.59
C ASP A 291 3.29 9.02 4.55
N THR A 292 2.67 9.47 5.64
CA THR A 292 2.05 10.77 5.74
C THR A 292 3.05 11.94 5.72
N LEU A 293 4.30 11.72 6.13
CA LEU A 293 5.37 12.73 6.12
C LEU A 293 6.15 12.82 4.80
N LEU A 294 5.91 11.95 3.83
CA LEU A 294 6.62 12.00 2.54
C LEU A 294 6.43 13.32 1.77
N ARG A 295 5.36 14.06 2.08
CA ARG A 295 5.02 15.37 1.49
C ARG A 295 5.33 16.54 2.40
N ASP A 296 5.80 16.28 3.62
CA ASP A 296 6.28 17.32 4.51
C ASP A 296 7.63 17.86 4.01
N ALA A 297 7.80 19.17 4.00
CA ALA A 297 8.98 19.81 3.41
C ALA A 297 10.27 19.45 4.17
N ALA A 298 10.22 19.37 5.51
CA ALA A 298 11.39 19.05 6.32
C ALA A 298 11.76 17.56 6.15
N ALA A 299 10.77 16.66 6.18
CA ALA A 299 10.99 15.24 5.96
C ALA A 299 11.51 14.96 4.54
N ALA A 300 10.99 15.64 3.51
CA ALA A 300 11.47 15.49 2.14
C ALA A 300 12.95 15.89 2.00
N VAL A 301 13.35 17.00 2.60
CA VAL A 301 14.76 17.44 2.63
C VAL A 301 15.65 16.46 3.39
N ALA A 302 15.19 15.93 4.54
CA ALA A 302 15.93 14.95 5.30
C ALA A 302 16.13 13.64 4.52
N ILE A 303 15.09 13.18 3.79
CA ILE A 303 15.18 12.00 2.92
C ILE A 303 16.21 12.23 1.81
N GLU A 304 16.14 13.35 1.09
CA GLU A 304 17.07 13.67 0.00
C GLU A 304 18.52 13.71 0.50
N ARG A 305 18.76 14.34 1.65
CA ARG A 305 20.08 14.39 2.27
C ARG A 305 20.57 13.01 2.73
N ALA A 306 19.68 12.18 3.28
CA ALA A 306 20.00 10.81 3.66
C ALA A 306 20.40 9.96 2.43
N GLU A 307 19.66 10.09 1.31
CA GLU A 307 20.00 9.43 0.05
C GLU A 307 21.37 9.89 -0.47
N PHE A 308 21.69 11.18 -0.35
CA PHE A 308 23.00 11.72 -0.77
C PHE A 308 24.17 11.08 0.00
N VAL A 309 23.98 10.69 1.27
CA VAL A 309 24.99 9.97 2.07
C VAL A 309 24.86 8.43 1.94
N ASN A 310 24.17 7.94 0.91
CA ASN A 310 23.91 6.53 0.61
C ASN A 310 23.19 5.78 1.76
N ALA A 311 22.28 6.43 2.46
CA ALA A 311 21.38 5.78 3.39
C ALA A 311 20.21 5.12 2.65
N SER A 312 19.76 3.97 3.16
CA SER A 312 18.53 3.34 2.69
C SER A 312 17.30 4.10 3.21
N VAL A 313 16.24 4.18 2.41
CA VAL A 313 14.97 4.78 2.85
C VAL A 313 13.91 3.70 2.98
N VAL A 314 13.25 3.64 4.14
CA VAL A 314 12.13 2.73 4.41
C VAL A 314 10.92 3.56 4.78
N VAL A 315 9.84 3.39 4.03
CA VAL A 315 8.57 4.08 4.29
C VAL A 315 7.63 3.13 5.00
N LEU A 316 7.13 3.53 6.16
CA LEU A 316 6.18 2.76 6.97
C LEU A 316 4.77 3.31 6.80
N SER A 317 3.80 2.40 6.59
CA SER A 317 2.40 2.79 6.50
C SER A 317 1.81 3.01 7.90
N THR A 318 1.18 4.17 8.10
CA THR A 318 0.46 4.51 9.34
C THR A 318 -0.80 3.68 9.57
N GLU A 319 -1.25 2.91 8.59
CA GLU A 319 -2.36 1.96 8.72
C GLU A 319 -1.97 0.68 9.48
N PHE A 320 -0.66 0.42 9.63
CA PHE A 320 -0.12 -0.72 10.37
C PHE A 320 0.60 -0.29 11.65
N GLU A 321 0.72 -1.24 12.57
CA GLU A 321 1.35 -1.01 13.88
C GLU A 321 2.79 -0.44 13.81
N PRO A 322 3.69 -0.90 12.92
CA PRO A 322 5.03 -0.32 12.80
C PRO A 322 5.01 1.18 12.49
N GLY A 323 4.19 1.62 11.55
CA GLY A 323 4.04 3.04 11.22
C GLY A 323 3.41 3.84 12.36
N GLN A 324 2.43 3.28 13.08
CA GLN A 324 1.86 3.93 14.26
C GLN A 324 2.88 4.09 15.39
N ARG A 325 3.75 3.10 15.62
CA ARG A 325 4.86 3.20 16.57
C ARG A 325 5.86 4.28 16.16
N LEU A 326 6.21 4.34 14.87
CA LEU A 326 7.10 5.38 14.36
C LEU A 326 6.47 6.77 14.46
N LEU A 327 5.16 6.89 14.21
CA LEU A 327 4.41 8.15 14.41
C LEU A 327 4.52 8.63 15.86
N ALA A 328 4.42 7.73 16.85
CA ALA A 328 4.60 8.06 18.27
C ALA A 328 6.02 8.54 18.61
N LEU A 329 7.03 8.17 17.81
CA LEU A 329 8.42 8.64 17.94
C LEU A 329 8.70 9.93 17.14
N GLY A 330 7.66 10.58 16.56
CA GLY A 330 7.79 11.80 15.75
C GLY A 330 7.80 11.54 14.25
N GLY A 331 7.47 10.33 13.80
CA GLY A 331 7.26 9.99 12.40
C GLY A 331 8.50 9.74 11.56
N VAL A 332 9.69 10.00 12.12
CA VAL A 332 11.00 9.77 11.48
C VAL A 332 11.95 9.15 12.48
N ALA A 333 12.70 8.13 12.07
CA ALA A 333 13.82 7.56 12.83
C ALA A 333 14.95 7.15 11.89
N ALA A 334 16.15 6.98 12.43
CA ALA A 334 17.32 6.51 11.69
C ALA A 334 18.08 5.44 12.47
N LEU A 335 18.37 4.34 11.82
CA LEU A 335 19.37 3.38 12.24
C LEU A 335 20.75 3.93 11.85
N LEU A 336 21.66 3.97 12.76
CA LEU A 336 22.96 4.57 12.57
C LEU A 336 24.06 3.51 12.44
N ARG A 337 25.10 3.82 11.67
CA ARG A 337 26.31 3.00 11.53
C ARG A 337 27.16 3.00 12.82
N TYR A 338 27.10 4.09 13.56
CA TYR A 338 27.78 4.30 14.85
C TYR A 338 26.98 5.26 15.72
N LYS A 339 27.18 5.17 17.05
CA LYS A 339 26.51 6.06 18.00
C LYS A 339 27.12 7.46 17.89
N ILE A 340 26.30 8.48 17.83
CA ILE A 340 26.66 9.90 17.92
C ILE A 340 26.36 10.36 19.35
N GLU A 341 27.25 11.16 19.89
CA GLU A 341 27.12 11.77 21.25
C GLU A 341 26.20 12.99 21.22
#